data_6362d7bacbecd8b82521802fb7f33bea
#
_entry.id   6362d7bacbecd8b82521802fb7f33bea
#
_cell.length_a   1.000
_cell.length_b   1.000
_cell.length_c   1.000
_cell.angle_alpha   90.00
_cell.angle_beta   90.00
_cell.angle_gamma   90.00
#
_symmetry.space_group_name_H-M   'P 1'
#
loop_
_entity.id
_entity.type
_entity.pdbx_description
1 polymer ?
#
loop_
_entity_poly.entity_id
_entity_poly.type
_entity_poly.pdbx_seq_one_letter_code
_entity_poly.pdbx_strand_id
1 'polypeptide(L)'
;MNTFASENGDGKAFVSYAPGYWPDTAPELWNDWKWQLKNRVTTLAQLEKHLELSDEERSGVLLSGDKLALAVTPHFFNLLPANDPDDPIRRQVVPRIEETWASPYDMADPCGEDSHMPVPGLVHRYPDRVLFLVTDRCAAYCRYCTRSRVVSG
;
A
#
# COMPACT_ATOMS: atom_id res chain seq x y z
N MET A 1 18.02 4.51 -12.58
CA MET A 1 17.83 5.02 -11.19
C MET A 1 18.71 6.25 -11.01
N ASN A 2 18.15 7.43 -11.09
CA ASN A 2 18.89 8.67 -10.81
C ASN A 2 18.36 9.24 -9.49
N THR A 3 19.06 8.93 -8.41
CA THR A 3 18.87 9.58 -7.12
C THR A 3 19.68 10.86 -7.10
N PHE A 4 19.05 12.01 -7.19
CA PHE A 4 19.67 13.28 -6.88
C PHE A 4 19.41 13.59 -5.41
N ALA A 5 20.45 13.48 -4.56
CA ALA A 5 20.42 14.04 -3.23
C ALA A 5 20.84 15.51 -3.32
N SER A 6 19.94 16.44 -3.02
CA SER A 6 20.31 17.84 -2.78
C SER A 6 20.28 18.09 -1.27
N GLU A 7 21.37 18.59 -0.71
CA GLU A 7 21.44 19.03 0.67
C GLU A 7 20.91 20.47 0.79
N ASN A 8 19.89 20.67 1.60
CA ASN A 8 19.52 22.00 2.05
C ASN A 8 20.37 22.39 3.27
N GLY A 9 20.63 23.69 3.46
CA GLY A 9 21.56 24.24 4.44
C GLY A 9 21.31 23.94 5.94
N ASP A 10 20.34 23.07 6.24
CA ASP A 10 20.01 22.54 7.58
C ASP A 10 20.36 21.05 7.76
N GLY A 11 21.13 20.48 6.83
CA GLY A 11 21.68 19.12 6.95
C GLY A 11 20.67 17.98 6.83
N LYS A 12 19.43 18.25 6.40
CA LYS A 12 18.44 17.22 6.10
C LYS A 12 18.52 16.84 4.63
N ALA A 13 18.97 15.61 4.36
CA ALA A 13 18.93 15.05 3.03
C ALA A 13 17.47 14.87 2.60
N PHE A 14 16.97 15.74 1.73
CA PHE A 14 15.75 15.47 0.99
C PHE A 14 16.11 14.52 -0.16
N VAL A 15 15.57 13.31 -0.11
CA VAL A 15 15.55 12.44 -1.27
C VAL A 15 14.50 13.01 -2.21
N SER A 16 14.91 13.89 -3.11
CA SER A 16 14.05 14.37 -4.19
C SER A 16 13.92 13.22 -5.19
N TYR A 17 12.90 12.41 -5.04
CA TYR A 17 12.48 11.53 -6.10
C TYR A 17 11.92 12.38 -7.24
N ALA A 18 12.49 12.23 -8.44
CA ALA A 18 11.81 12.71 -9.64
C ALA A 18 10.44 11.99 -9.72
N PRO A 19 9.33 12.71 -9.96
CA PRO A 19 8.00 12.13 -9.96
C PRO A 19 7.73 11.30 -11.23
N GLY A 20 8.45 10.21 -11.45
CA GLY A 20 8.49 9.33 -12.62
C GLY A 20 7.21 9.26 -13.43
N TYR A 21 6.12 8.73 -12.85
CA TYR A 21 4.80 8.68 -13.49
C TYR A 21 3.98 9.98 -13.36
N TRP A 22 4.45 10.97 -12.58
CA TRP A 22 3.81 12.29 -12.36
C TRP A 22 4.77 13.44 -12.67
N PRO A 23 5.28 13.55 -13.93
CA PRO A 23 6.35 14.49 -14.28
C PRO A 23 5.99 15.97 -14.07
N ASP A 24 4.71 16.30 -14.14
CA ASP A 24 4.21 17.68 -14.03
C ASP A 24 3.85 18.09 -12.59
N THR A 25 4.15 17.24 -11.59
CA THR A 25 3.84 17.55 -10.20
C THR A 25 4.93 18.43 -9.59
N ALA A 26 4.52 19.58 -9.06
CA ALA A 26 5.43 20.49 -8.36
C ALA A 26 6.06 19.80 -7.12
N PRO A 27 7.35 20.07 -6.82
CA PRO A 27 8.04 19.43 -5.68
C PRO A 27 7.34 19.63 -4.33
N GLU A 28 6.72 20.78 -4.11
CA GLU A 28 6.01 21.12 -2.88
C GLU A 28 4.78 20.23 -2.71
N LEU A 29 4.04 19.96 -3.79
CA LEU A 29 2.90 19.02 -3.79
C LEU A 29 3.37 17.58 -3.64
N TRP A 30 4.44 17.21 -4.35
CA TRP A 30 5.00 15.86 -4.26
C TRP A 30 5.40 15.49 -2.82
N ASN A 31 5.94 16.44 -2.08
CA ASN A 31 6.36 16.27 -0.69
C ASN A 31 5.21 16.45 0.33
N ASP A 32 4.00 16.84 -0.11
CA ASP A 32 2.84 16.91 0.77
C ASP A 32 2.17 15.54 0.91
N TRP A 33 2.20 14.98 2.13
CA TRP A 33 1.55 13.69 2.43
C TRP A 33 0.04 13.68 2.15
N LYS A 34 -0.65 14.82 2.28
CA LYS A 34 -2.09 14.94 1.96
C LYS A 34 -2.33 14.80 0.47
N TRP A 35 -1.46 15.40 -0.33
CA TRP A 35 -1.49 15.24 -1.78
C TRP A 35 -1.24 13.78 -2.17
N GLN A 36 -0.26 13.12 -1.55
CA GLN A 36 0.04 11.71 -1.76
C GLN A 36 -1.19 10.82 -1.47
N LEU A 37 -1.88 11.05 -0.35
CA LEU A 37 -3.09 10.29 0.00
C LEU A 37 -4.25 10.57 -0.96
N LYS A 38 -4.43 11.80 -1.40
CA LYS A 38 -5.51 12.21 -2.32
C LYS A 38 -5.32 11.61 -3.71
N ASN A 39 -4.07 11.45 -4.15
CA ASN A 39 -3.72 11.00 -5.49
C ASN A 39 -3.31 9.53 -5.55
N ARG A 40 -3.73 8.72 -4.58
CA ARG A 40 -3.49 7.27 -4.62
C ARG A 40 -4.07 6.64 -5.88
N VAL A 41 -3.35 5.68 -6.41
CA VAL A 41 -3.84 4.75 -7.45
C VAL A 41 -4.76 3.76 -6.76
N THR A 42 -6.04 3.72 -7.18
CA THR A 42 -7.09 2.93 -6.53
C THR A 42 -7.96 2.14 -7.50
N THR A 43 -7.72 2.28 -8.82
CA THR A 43 -8.53 1.63 -9.84
C THR A 43 -7.66 0.93 -10.88
N LEU A 44 -8.26 -0.08 -11.55
CA LEU A 44 -7.63 -0.78 -12.67
C LEU A 44 -7.17 0.19 -13.76
N ALA A 45 -8.03 1.11 -14.17
CA ALA A 45 -7.71 2.08 -15.23
C ALA A 45 -6.52 3.00 -14.87
N GLN A 46 -6.36 3.31 -13.58
CA GLN A 46 -5.18 4.06 -13.12
C GLN A 46 -3.90 3.22 -13.15
N LEU A 47 -3.98 1.93 -12.83
CA LEU A 47 -2.85 1.01 -12.97
C LEU A 47 -2.42 0.90 -14.43
N GLU A 48 -3.36 0.60 -15.33
CA GLU A 48 -3.13 0.40 -16.77
C GLU A 48 -2.55 1.63 -17.47
N LYS A 49 -2.77 2.82 -16.92
CA LYS A 49 -2.18 4.04 -17.44
C LYS A 49 -0.64 4.03 -17.37
N HIS A 50 -0.07 3.29 -16.41
CA HIS A 50 1.34 3.36 -16.08
C HIS A 50 2.05 2.01 -16.10
N LEU A 51 1.32 0.90 -15.92
CA LEU A 51 1.88 -0.44 -15.84
C LEU A 51 1.34 -1.32 -16.97
N GLU A 52 2.18 -2.15 -17.52
CA GLU A 52 1.79 -3.29 -18.35
C GLU A 52 1.34 -4.42 -17.42
N LEU A 53 0.03 -4.56 -17.23
CA LEU A 53 -0.52 -5.56 -16.32
C LEU A 53 -0.58 -6.94 -16.97
N SER A 54 -0.23 -7.97 -16.21
CA SER A 54 -0.51 -9.36 -16.58
C SER A 54 -1.99 -9.68 -16.44
N ASP A 55 -2.42 -10.82 -17.01
CA ASP A 55 -3.81 -11.28 -16.89
C ASP A 55 -4.17 -11.64 -15.43
N GLU A 56 -3.18 -12.15 -14.67
CA GLU A 56 -3.32 -12.45 -13.25
C GLU A 56 -3.53 -11.18 -12.42
N GLU A 57 -2.81 -10.10 -12.73
CA GLU A 57 -2.98 -8.81 -12.06
C GLU A 57 -4.32 -8.17 -12.40
N ARG A 58 -4.73 -8.16 -13.69
CA ARG A 58 -6.05 -7.66 -14.10
C ARG A 58 -7.18 -8.39 -13.38
N SER A 59 -7.11 -9.71 -13.39
CA SER A 59 -8.08 -10.55 -12.70
C SER A 59 -8.06 -10.33 -11.20
N GLY A 60 -6.89 -10.18 -10.61
CA GLY A 60 -6.70 -9.87 -9.19
C GLY A 60 -7.38 -8.57 -8.80
N VAL A 61 -7.16 -7.49 -9.54
CA VAL A 61 -7.79 -6.18 -9.27
C VAL A 61 -9.31 -6.25 -9.35
N LEU A 62 -9.86 -7.00 -10.34
CA LEU A 62 -11.30 -7.11 -10.54
C LEU A 62 -11.99 -7.97 -9.47
N LEU A 63 -11.32 -8.98 -8.95
CA LEU A 63 -11.94 -10.02 -8.11
C LEU A 63 -11.56 -9.95 -6.63
N SER A 64 -10.46 -9.28 -6.26
CA SER A 64 -10.01 -9.21 -4.86
C SER A 64 -10.53 -8.00 -4.09
N GLY A 65 -11.28 -7.11 -4.73
CA GLY A 65 -11.72 -5.84 -4.15
C GLY A 65 -12.52 -5.97 -2.85
N ASP A 66 -13.28 -7.05 -2.70
CA ASP A 66 -14.07 -7.33 -1.50
C ASP A 66 -13.20 -7.80 -0.31
N LYS A 67 -11.98 -8.31 -0.56
CA LYS A 67 -11.07 -8.77 0.48
C LYS A 67 -10.15 -7.66 0.99
N LEU A 68 -9.54 -6.94 0.06
CA LEU A 68 -8.64 -5.82 0.36
C LEU A 68 -8.58 -4.86 -0.82
N ALA A 69 -9.02 -3.63 -0.62
CA ALA A 69 -9.01 -2.60 -1.64
C ALA A 69 -7.60 -2.34 -2.22
N LEU A 70 -7.55 -1.85 -3.44
CA LEU A 70 -6.33 -1.32 -4.03
C LEU A 70 -6.14 0.14 -3.58
N ALA A 71 -5.00 0.47 -2.99
CA ALA A 71 -4.58 1.85 -2.79
C ALA A 71 -3.06 1.93 -2.65
N VAL A 72 -2.43 2.73 -3.51
CA VAL A 72 -0.98 2.95 -3.54
C VAL A 72 -0.69 4.43 -3.74
N THR A 73 0.12 5.03 -2.86
CA THR A 73 0.52 6.43 -3.03
C THR A 73 1.41 6.63 -4.24
N PRO A 74 1.39 7.81 -4.91
CA PRO A 74 2.28 8.10 -6.04
C PRO A 74 3.76 7.85 -5.76
N HIS A 75 4.23 8.20 -4.57
CA HIS A 75 5.62 7.95 -4.16
C HIS A 75 5.96 6.46 -4.19
N PHE A 76 5.12 5.61 -3.58
CA PHE A 76 5.35 4.16 -3.56
C PHE A 76 5.18 3.57 -4.97
N PHE A 77 4.21 4.06 -5.73
CA PHE A 77 3.95 3.61 -7.09
C PHE A 77 5.14 3.84 -8.04
N ASN A 78 5.89 4.92 -7.84
CA ASN A 78 7.11 5.20 -8.62
C ASN A 78 8.24 4.17 -8.43
N LEU A 79 8.14 3.30 -7.42
CA LEU A 79 9.10 2.21 -7.22
C LEU A 79 8.77 0.99 -8.07
N LEU A 80 7.58 0.96 -8.70
CA LEU A 80 7.11 -0.18 -9.46
C LEU A 80 7.63 -0.13 -10.89
N PRO A 81 8.27 -1.20 -11.39
CA PRO A 81 8.62 -1.30 -12.80
C PRO A 81 7.36 -1.45 -13.66
N ALA A 82 7.33 -0.76 -14.82
CA ALA A 82 6.17 -0.77 -15.70
C ALA A 82 5.88 -2.16 -16.31
N ASN A 83 6.90 -2.93 -16.62
CA ASN A 83 6.85 -4.13 -17.43
C ASN A 83 7.32 -5.42 -16.74
N ASP A 84 7.46 -5.40 -15.41
CA ASP A 84 7.85 -6.59 -14.64
C ASP A 84 6.79 -6.91 -13.56
N PRO A 85 5.83 -7.79 -13.85
CA PRO A 85 4.79 -8.19 -12.89
C PRO A 85 5.34 -9.04 -11.73
N ASP A 86 6.54 -9.60 -11.85
CA ASP A 86 7.16 -10.43 -10.82
C ASP A 86 8.13 -9.65 -9.91
N ASP A 87 8.28 -8.34 -10.14
CA ASP A 87 9.04 -7.48 -9.24
C ASP A 87 8.52 -7.56 -7.79
N PRO A 88 9.41 -7.78 -6.80
CA PRO A 88 9.02 -8.02 -5.42
C PRO A 88 8.33 -6.81 -4.76
N ILE A 89 8.62 -5.58 -5.18
CA ILE A 89 7.93 -4.38 -4.66
C ILE A 89 6.55 -4.27 -5.27
N ARG A 90 6.42 -4.52 -6.60
CA ARG A 90 5.14 -4.49 -7.30
C ARG A 90 4.17 -5.53 -6.73
N ARG A 91 4.62 -6.76 -6.47
CA ARG A 91 3.82 -7.84 -5.86
C ARG A 91 3.34 -7.53 -4.44
N GLN A 92 3.92 -6.56 -3.76
CA GLN A 92 3.44 -6.16 -2.43
C GLN A 92 2.16 -5.32 -2.47
N VAL A 93 1.84 -4.66 -3.59
CA VAL A 93 0.76 -3.67 -3.64
C VAL A 93 -0.20 -3.86 -4.81
N VAL A 94 0.20 -4.55 -5.90
CA VAL A 94 -0.69 -4.86 -7.01
C VAL A 94 -1.38 -6.19 -6.73
N PRO A 95 -2.74 -6.23 -6.70
CA PRO A 95 -3.50 -7.48 -6.50
C PRO A 95 -3.24 -8.50 -7.60
N ARG A 96 -3.27 -9.78 -7.24
CA ARG A 96 -3.17 -10.91 -8.17
C ARG A 96 -4.31 -11.90 -7.95
N ILE A 97 -4.63 -12.69 -8.98
CA ILE A 97 -5.73 -13.66 -8.96
C ILE A 97 -5.59 -14.68 -7.83
N GLU A 98 -4.35 -15.03 -7.46
CA GLU A 98 -4.04 -15.99 -6.38
C GLU A 98 -4.63 -15.57 -5.03
N GLU A 99 -4.85 -14.26 -4.80
CA GLU A 99 -5.48 -13.78 -3.57
C GLU A 99 -6.95 -14.19 -3.43
N THR A 100 -7.59 -14.58 -4.53
CA THR A 100 -8.97 -15.07 -4.52
C THR A 100 -9.07 -16.54 -4.14
N TRP A 101 -7.96 -17.29 -4.20
CA TRP A 101 -7.95 -18.70 -3.87
C TRP A 101 -8.15 -18.90 -2.38
N ALA A 102 -9.07 -19.79 -2.02
CA ALA A 102 -9.30 -20.13 -0.63
C ALA A 102 -8.31 -21.20 -0.17
N SER A 103 -7.77 -21.03 1.01
CA SER A 103 -6.94 -22.05 1.67
C SER A 103 -7.59 -22.46 2.99
N PRO A 104 -7.52 -23.74 3.39
CA PRO A 104 -7.98 -24.17 4.71
C PRO A 104 -7.17 -23.56 5.87
N TYR A 105 -6.04 -22.92 5.57
CA TYR A 105 -5.18 -22.22 6.52
C TYR A 105 -5.43 -20.71 6.57
N ASP A 106 -6.34 -20.20 5.74
CA ASP A 106 -6.70 -18.78 5.77
C ASP A 106 -7.37 -18.42 7.08
N MET A 107 -6.86 -17.37 7.73
CA MET A 107 -7.37 -16.87 8.99
C MET A 107 -7.82 -15.40 8.84
N ALA A 108 -9.03 -15.11 9.28
CA ALA A 108 -9.54 -13.73 9.31
C ALA A 108 -8.74 -12.85 10.29
N ASP A 109 -8.31 -13.42 11.40
CA ASP A 109 -7.46 -12.78 12.41
C ASP A 109 -6.18 -13.58 12.66
N PRO A 110 -5.18 -13.51 11.76
CA PRO A 110 -3.95 -14.31 11.88
C PRO A 110 -3.08 -13.89 13.07
N CYS A 111 -3.30 -12.72 13.64
CA CYS A 111 -2.60 -12.23 14.82
C CYS A 111 -3.33 -12.55 16.13
N GLY A 112 -4.56 -13.05 16.09
CA GLY A 112 -5.39 -13.34 17.29
C GLY A 112 -5.71 -12.07 18.10
N GLU A 113 -5.88 -10.95 17.44
CA GLU A 113 -6.05 -9.65 18.10
C GLU A 113 -7.45 -9.51 18.73
N ASP A 114 -8.48 -10.08 18.08
CA ASP A 114 -9.87 -9.94 18.54
C ASP A 114 -10.07 -10.53 19.92
N SER A 115 -9.43 -11.68 20.22
CA SER A 115 -9.49 -12.33 21.53
C SER A 115 -8.72 -11.58 22.63
N HIS A 116 -7.87 -10.63 22.28
CA HIS A 116 -7.06 -9.82 23.20
C HIS A 116 -7.47 -8.34 23.19
N MET A 117 -8.69 -8.03 22.74
CA MET A 117 -9.18 -6.66 22.61
C MET A 117 -10.21 -6.37 23.72
N PRO A 118 -9.80 -5.91 24.92
CA PRO A 118 -10.69 -5.63 26.04
C PRO A 118 -11.68 -4.50 25.76
N VAL A 119 -11.30 -3.55 24.87
CA VAL A 119 -12.17 -2.50 24.35
C VAL A 119 -11.84 -2.27 22.88
N PRO A 120 -12.79 -1.83 22.04
CA PRO A 120 -12.56 -1.60 20.62
C PRO A 120 -11.34 -0.72 20.36
N GLY A 121 -10.45 -1.19 19.49
CA GLY A 121 -9.24 -0.46 19.09
C GLY A 121 -8.06 -0.57 20.06
N LEU A 122 -8.17 -1.34 21.16
CA LEU A 122 -7.06 -1.57 22.08
C LEU A 122 -6.75 -3.07 22.16
N VAL A 123 -5.64 -3.51 21.60
CA VAL A 123 -5.18 -4.90 21.68
C VAL A 123 -4.16 -5.02 22.81
N HIS A 124 -4.47 -5.84 23.82
CA HIS A 124 -3.63 -6.07 25.01
C HIS A 124 -3.19 -7.55 25.08
N ARG A 125 -2.26 -7.93 24.22
CA ARG A 125 -1.72 -9.29 24.16
C ARG A 125 -0.53 -9.52 25.10
N TYR A 126 0.25 -8.49 25.37
CA TYR A 126 1.47 -8.55 26.18
C TYR A 126 1.25 -7.81 27.52
N PRO A 127 1.84 -8.30 28.64
CA PRO A 127 1.58 -7.72 29.95
C PRO A 127 2.14 -6.31 30.14
N ASP A 128 3.10 -5.91 29.33
CA ASP A 128 3.88 -4.66 29.46
C ASP A 128 3.57 -3.63 28.37
N ARG A 129 2.71 -3.98 27.40
CA ARG A 129 2.40 -3.08 26.26
C ARG A 129 1.06 -3.39 25.64
N VAL A 130 0.50 -2.39 24.99
CA VAL A 130 -0.71 -2.48 24.19
C VAL A 130 -0.48 -1.92 22.79
N LEU A 131 -1.26 -2.41 21.82
CA LEU A 131 -1.41 -1.78 20.53
C LEU A 131 -2.70 -0.95 20.57
N PHE A 132 -2.58 0.35 20.33
CA PHE A 132 -3.72 1.25 20.19
C PHE A 132 -3.94 1.59 18.72
N LEU A 133 -5.05 1.14 18.16
CA LEU A 133 -5.44 1.38 16.78
C LEU A 133 -6.09 2.77 16.67
N VAL A 134 -5.30 3.76 16.33
CA VAL A 134 -5.77 5.17 16.23
C VAL A 134 -6.42 5.49 14.88
N THR A 135 -6.27 4.61 13.89
CA THR A 135 -6.87 4.71 12.55
C THR A 135 -6.96 3.33 11.91
N ASP A 136 -7.97 3.15 11.09
CA ASP A 136 -8.19 1.99 10.22
C ASP A 136 -7.71 2.24 8.77
N ARG A 137 -7.06 3.37 8.50
CA ARG A 137 -6.63 3.77 7.16
C ARG A 137 -5.13 3.68 6.99
N CYS A 138 -4.71 3.06 5.88
CA CYS A 138 -3.31 2.99 5.46
C CYS A 138 -3.03 3.87 4.24
N ALA A 139 -1.79 4.35 4.12
CA ALA A 139 -1.33 5.09 2.94
C ALA A 139 -1.28 4.18 1.69
N ALA A 140 -0.85 2.92 1.87
CA ALA A 140 -0.90 1.88 0.85
C ALA A 140 -1.43 0.58 1.48
N TYR A 141 -2.20 -0.19 0.72
CA TYR A 141 -2.71 -1.50 1.18
C TYR A 141 -1.82 -2.61 0.65
N CYS A 142 -0.93 -3.09 1.52
CA CYS A 142 -0.04 -4.20 1.18
C CYS A 142 -0.82 -5.52 1.09
N ARG A 143 -0.52 -6.33 0.06
CA ARG A 143 -1.28 -7.57 -0.26
C ARG A 143 -1.13 -8.68 0.79
N TYR A 144 -0.16 -8.59 1.67
CA TYR A 144 0.07 -9.50 2.82
C TYR A 144 -0.44 -8.91 4.15
N CYS A 145 -1.46 -8.07 4.13
CA CYS A 145 -1.93 -7.36 5.33
C CYS A 145 -2.57 -8.32 6.33
N THR A 146 -1.98 -8.46 7.51
CA THR A 146 -2.52 -9.26 8.62
C THR A 146 -3.73 -8.60 9.29
N ARG A 147 -4.01 -7.33 8.97
CA ARG A 147 -5.14 -6.54 9.48
C ARG A 147 -6.10 -6.13 8.35
N SER A 148 -6.16 -6.89 7.25
CA SER A 148 -7.06 -6.58 6.13
C SER A 148 -8.51 -6.37 6.60
N ARG A 149 -9.00 -7.19 7.53
CA ARG A 149 -10.34 -7.08 8.13
C ARG A 149 -10.62 -5.73 8.82
N VAL A 150 -9.55 -5.04 9.27
CA VAL A 150 -9.68 -3.75 9.98
C VAL A 150 -9.58 -2.58 9.01
N VAL A 151 -8.70 -2.67 7.99
CA VAL A 151 -8.37 -1.53 7.12
C VAL A 151 -9.18 -1.51 5.81
N SER A 152 -9.96 -2.55 5.52
CA SER A 152 -10.78 -2.69 4.30
C SER A 152 -12.24 -2.29 4.51
N GLY A 153 -12.62 -1.91 5.73
CA GLY A 153 -13.99 -1.51 6.07
C GLY A 153 -14.40 -0.13 5.56
#